data_5b34d571900f53959ba2269a46168002
#
_entry.id   5b34d571900f53959ba2269a46168002
#
_cell.length_a   1.000
_cell.length_b   1.000
_cell.length_c   1.000
_cell.angle_alpha   90.00
_cell.angle_beta   90.00
_cell.angle_gamma   90.00
#
_symmetry.space_group_name_H-M   'P 1'
#
loop_
_entity.id
_entity.type
_entity.pdbx_description
1 polymer ?
#
loop_
_entity_poly.entity_id
_entity_poly.type
_entity_poly.pdbx_seq_one_letter_code
_entity_poly.pdbx_strand_id
1 'polypeptide(L)'
;YSKYLFMRNYRYLGAKDGRQKAEAYDEMQDVHPYVHEHTPRAPQKKLRIGYISPDFREHAVAYFLSPLLHHFDGERFMVFCYATGRSDAVTERLRTRRVTWRDLRGRAPRKAARLIAEDKIDILVDLSGHSQDNALPIMAYRPAPVQVSGIGYTNTTGLHGIDYFLSDEVCIPKGDLQAEAGFTE
;
A
#
# COMPACT_ATOMS: atom_id res chain seq x y z
N TYR A 1 0.49 -11.07 -14.15
CA TYR A 1 -0.78 -11.38 -13.51
C TYR A 1 -1.46 -10.12 -12.97
N SER A 2 -0.76 -9.19 -12.28
CA SER A 2 -1.32 -7.91 -11.81
C SER A 2 -2.09 -7.16 -12.90
N LYS A 3 -1.54 -7.04 -14.12
CA LYS A 3 -2.23 -6.40 -15.24
C LYS A 3 -3.56 -7.09 -15.60
N TYR A 4 -3.62 -8.40 -15.50
CA TYR A 4 -4.86 -9.16 -15.70
C TYR A 4 -5.88 -8.82 -14.61
N LEU A 5 -5.50 -8.80 -13.33
CA LEU A 5 -6.37 -8.44 -12.23
C LEU A 5 -6.87 -6.99 -12.36
N PHE A 6 -5.99 -6.05 -12.71
CA PHE A 6 -6.37 -4.66 -12.97
C PHE A 6 -7.42 -4.55 -14.09
N MET A 7 -7.24 -5.24 -15.22
CA MET A 7 -8.20 -5.22 -16.33
C MET A 7 -9.54 -5.85 -16.00
N ARG A 8 -9.60 -6.77 -15.03
CA ARG A 8 -10.85 -7.37 -14.58
C ARG A 8 -11.80 -6.37 -13.90
N ASN A 9 -11.29 -5.30 -13.29
CA ASN A 9 -12.12 -4.26 -12.67
C ASN A 9 -13.05 -3.56 -13.65
N TYR A 10 -12.76 -3.63 -14.95
CA TYR A 10 -13.60 -3.10 -16.01
C TYR A 10 -14.66 -4.10 -16.52
N ARG A 11 -14.71 -5.30 -15.95
CA ARG A 11 -15.69 -6.33 -16.31
C ARG A 11 -16.34 -6.87 -15.06
N TYR A 12 -17.65 -6.69 -14.94
CA TYR A 12 -18.41 -7.28 -13.83
C TYR A 12 -18.42 -8.81 -13.97
N LEU A 13 -17.68 -9.51 -13.14
CA LEU A 13 -17.53 -10.98 -13.16
C LEU A 13 -17.93 -11.64 -11.84
N GLY A 14 -18.58 -10.89 -10.94
CA GLY A 14 -18.97 -11.34 -9.60
C GLY A 14 -17.82 -11.29 -8.60
N ALA A 15 -18.11 -10.90 -7.35
CA ALA A 15 -17.13 -10.70 -6.29
C ALA A 15 -16.35 -11.98 -5.95
N LYS A 16 -17.03 -13.11 -5.85
CA LYS A 16 -16.42 -14.41 -5.50
C LYS A 16 -15.34 -14.86 -6.50
N ASP A 17 -15.60 -14.73 -7.80
CA ASP A 17 -14.59 -15.05 -8.83
C ASP A 17 -13.44 -14.04 -8.81
N GLY A 18 -13.74 -12.76 -8.52
CA GLY A 18 -12.74 -11.71 -8.35
C GLY A 18 -11.76 -12.03 -7.23
N ARG A 19 -12.27 -12.38 -6.05
CA ARG A 19 -11.48 -12.76 -4.88
C ARG A 19 -10.59 -13.98 -5.16
N GLN A 20 -11.16 -15.09 -5.63
CA GLN A 20 -10.40 -16.30 -5.93
C GLN A 20 -9.24 -16.06 -6.90
N LYS A 21 -9.45 -15.19 -7.91
CA LYS A 21 -8.39 -14.83 -8.85
C LYS A 21 -7.35 -13.91 -8.22
N ALA A 22 -7.73 -13.05 -7.30
CA ALA A 22 -6.79 -12.21 -6.57
C ALA A 22 -5.93 -13.05 -5.62
N GLU A 23 -6.51 -13.98 -4.86
CA GLU A 23 -5.78 -14.90 -3.96
C GLU A 23 -4.74 -15.73 -4.70
N ALA A 24 -5.01 -16.16 -5.94
CA ALA A 24 -4.00 -16.82 -6.78
C ALA A 24 -2.76 -15.95 -7.06
N TYR A 25 -2.84 -14.64 -6.87
CA TYR A 25 -1.67 -13.77 -6.96
C TYR A 25 -0.71 -13.96 -5.78
N ASP A 26 -1.24 -14.16 -4.58
CA ASP A 26 -0.42 -14.41 -3.39
C ASP A 26 0.37 -15.73 -3.53
N GLU A 27 -0.28 -16.78 -4.02
CA GLU A 27 0.37 -18.08 -4.28
C GLU A 27 1.54 -17.99 -5.27
N MET A 28 1.52 -16.99 -6.16
CA MET A 28 2.63 -16.74 -7.11
C MET A 28 3.81 -16.01 -6.46
N GLN A 29 3.62 -15.47 -5.25
CA GLN A 29 4.68 -14.77 -4.54
C GLN A 29 5.51 -15.78 -3.74
N ASP A 30 6.47 -16.44 -4.37
CA ASP A 30 7.40 -17.35 -3.68
C ASP A 30 8.39 -16.57 -2.79
N VAL A 31 7.89 -16.07 -1.66
CA VAL A 31 8.64 -15.25 -0.72
C VAL A 31 8.45 -15.73 0.73
N HIS A 32 9.42 -15.43 1.57
CA HIS A 32 9.32 -15.62 3.02
C HIS A 32 9.02 -14.27 3.68
N PRO A 33 7.78 -14.04 4.17
CA PRO A 33 7.41 -12.80 4.84
C PRO A 33 8.19 -12.61 6.15
N TYR A 34 8.41 -11.34 6.51
CA TYR A 34 8.90 -11.00 7.84
C TYR A 34 7.85 -11.39 8.89
N VAL A 35 8.34 -11.98 9.98
CA VAL A 35 7.51 -12.26 11.16
C VAL A 35 7.62 -11.09 12.12
N HIS A 36 6.50 -10.58 12.59
CA HIS A 36 6.45 -9.47 13.53
C HIS A 36 5.95 -9.96 14.88
N GLU A 37 6.79 -9.79 15.92
CA GLU A 37 6.34 -10.01 17.28
C GLU A 37 5.44 -8.86 17.73
N HIS A 38 4.34 -9.21 18.40
CA HIS A 38 3.43 -8.22 18.96
C HIS A 38 4.06 -7.61 20.22
N THR A 39 4.92 -6.63 20.04
CA THR A 39 5.54 -5.90 21.17
C THR A 39 4.65 -4.72 21.55
N PRO A 40 4.16 -4.65 22.80
CA PRO A 40 3.40 -3.51 23.26
C PRO A 40 4.18 -2.20 23.05
N ARG A 41 3.52 -1.25 22.44
CA ARG A 41 4.15 0.04 22.12
C ARG A 41 4.26 0.92 23.35
N ALA A 42 5.41 1.58 23.52
CA ALA A 42 5.54 2.64 24.51
C ALA A 42 4.60 3.82 24.16
N PRO A 43 3.78 4.32 25.10
CA PRO A 43 2.74 5.31 24.82
C PRO A 43 3.21 6.61 24.15
N GLN A 44 4.47 6.97 24.33
CA GLN A 44 5.06 8.23 23.83
C GLN A 44 5.81 8.08 22.51
N LYS A 45 5.87 6.89 21.93
CA LYS A 45 6.59 6.66 20.67
C LYS A 45 5.71 7.06 19.49
N LYS A 46 6.21 7.98 18.63
CA LYS A 46 5.54 8.37 17.37
C LYS A 46 5.30 7.17 16.47
N LEU A 47 4.13 7.07 15.85
CA LEU A 47 3.81 6.06 14.83
C LEU A 47 4.60 6.35 13.55
N ARG A 48 5.26 5.33 13.05
CA ARG A 48 5.95 5.38 11.76
C ARG A 48 5.02 4.87 10.67
N ILE A 49 4.55 5.80 9.84
CA ILE A 49 3.66 5.49 8.73
C ILE A 49 4.46 5.57 7.44
N GLY A 50 4.50 4.49 6.69
CA GLY A 50 5.11 4.43 5.37
C GLY A 50 4.03 4.44 4.28
N TYR A 51 4.19 5.28 3.27
CA TYR A 51 3.42 5.22 2.03
C TYR A 51 4.32 4.68 0.93
N ILE A 52 3.86 3.69 0.16
CA ILE A 52 4.62 3.13 -0.96
C ILE A 52 3.82 3.26 -2.26
N SER A 53 4.45 3.82 -3.31
CA SER A 53 3.79 4.00 -4.59
C SER A 53 4.79 4.27 -5.73
N PRO A 54 4.46 3.87 -6.98
CA PRO A 54 5.12 4.38 -8.19
C PRO A 54 4.63 5.79 -8.56
N ASP A 55 3.54 6.28 -7.97
CA ASP A 55 2.76 7.42 -8.42
C ASP A 55 2.91 8.69 -7.55
N PHE A 56 4.04 8.84 -6.86
CA PHE A 56 4.45 10.11 -6.25
C PHE A 56 4.92 11.14 -7.30
N ARG A 57 4.13 11.33 -8.31
CA ARG A 57 4.36 12.17 -9.49
C ARG A 57 3.05 12.81 -9.92
N GLU A 58 3.01 13.44 -11.09
CA GLU A 58 1.74 13.95 -11.67
C GLU A 58 0.78 12.78 -11.95
N HIS A 59 -0.05 12.49 -10.94
CA HIS A 59 -0.99 11.37 -10.90
C HIS A 59 -2.09 11.63 -9.87
N ALA A 60 -3.29 11.07 -10.06
CA ALA A 60 -4.41 11.23 -9.13
C ALA A 60 -4.05 10.86 -7.69
N VAL A 61 -3.31 9.77 -7.46
CA VAL A 61 -2.83 9.33 -6.15
C VAL A 61 -2.07 10.44 -5.41
N ALA A 62 -1.22 11.21 -6.10
CA ALA A 62 -0.44 12.28 -5.50
C ALA A 62 -1.35 13.42 -5.00
N TYR A 63 -2.46 13.71 -5.68
CA TYR A 63 -3.41 14.73 -5.24
C TYR A 63 -4.12 14.32 -3.95
N PHE A 64 -4.54 13.05 -3.82
CA PHE A 64 -5.16 12.55 -2.59
C PHE A 64 -4.16 12.45 -1.43
N LEU A 65 -2.91 12.10 -1.71
CA LEU A 65 -1.88 11.96 -0.69
C LEU A 65 -1.32 13.30 -0.21
N SER A 66 -1.25 14.31 -1.07
CA SER A 66 -0.63 15.60 -0.76
C SER A 66 -1.13 16.24 0.53
N PRO A 67 -2.45 16.33 0.82
CA PRO A 67 -2.94 16.85 2.09
C PRO A 67 -2.43 16.06 3.32
N LEU A 68 -2.36 14.73 3.21
CA LEU A 68 -1.86 13.88 4.29
C LEU A 68 -0.39 14.16 4.59
N LEU A 69 0.44 14.40 3.56
CA LEU A 69 1.86 14.70 3.75
C LEU A 69 2.13 16.11 4.27
N HIS A 70 1.21 17.05 4.04
CA HIS A 70 1.37 18.44 4.49
C HIS A 70 0.79 18.69 5.87
N HIS A 71 -0.26 17.97 6.28
CA HIS A 71 -1.07 18.28 7.46
C HIS A 71 -1.03 17.22 8.57
N PHE A 72 -0.18 16.18 8.48
CA PHE A 72 -0.08 15.21 9.56
C PHE A 72 0.45 15.84 10.87
N ASP A 73 -0.01 15.32 11.99
CA ASP A 73 0.47 15.69 13.31
C ASP A 73 1.88 15.12 13.56
N GLY A 74 2.88 15.99 13.47
CA GLY A 74 4.29 15.60 13.64
C GLY A 74 4.67 15.23 15.08
N GLU A 75 3.80 15.50 16.11
CA GLU A 75 4.02 15.04 17.47
C GLU A 75 3.63 13.57 17.63
N ARG A 76 2.67 13.09 16.85
CA ARG A 76 2.14 11.73 16.91
C ARG A 76 2.72 10.80 15.83
N PHE A 77 3.10 11.36 14.68
CA PHE A 77 3.49 10.59 13.51
C PHE A 77 4.88 10.95 12.97
N MET A 78 5.56 9.94 12.43
CA MET A 78 6.71 10.08 11.54
C MET A 78 6.31 9.47 10.20
N VAL A 79 6.39 10.25 9.13
CA VAL A 79 5.93 9.82 7.80
C VAL A 79 7.11 9.52 6.89
N PHE A 80 7.01 8.39 6.19
CA PHE A 80 7.97 7.90 5.21
C PHE A 80 7.28 7.73 3.86
N CYS A 81 7.96 8.12 2.79
CA CYS A 81 7.54 7.86 1.42
C CYS A 81 8.56 6.98 0.69
N TYR A 82 8.10 5.85 0.18
CA TYR A 82 8.88 4.86 -0.56
C TYR A 82 8.51 4.94 -2.04
N ALA A 83 9.27 5.72 -2.80
CA ALA A 83 9.00 5.94 -4.22
C ALA A 83 9.58 4.81 -5.07
N THR A 84 8.72 4.10 -5.80
CA THR A 84 9.13 3.01 -6.71
C THR A 84 9.15 3.45 -8.18
N GLY A 85 8.46 4.56 -8.52
CA GLY A 85 8.36 5.12 -9.85
C GLY A 85 9.32 6.28 -10.15
N ARG A 86 9.13 6.87 -11.31
CA ARG A 86 9.90 8.07 -11.75
C ARG A 86 9.51 9.30 -10.95
N SER A 87 10.45 10.24 -10.83
CA SER A 87 10.22 11.55 -10.22
C SER A 87 9.92 12.61 -11.27
N ASP A 88 9.16 13.63 -10.87
CA ASP A 88 8.85 14.85 -11.65
C ASP A 88 8.70 16.06 -10.71
N ALA A 89 8.19 17.17 -11.22
CA ALA A 89 7.96 18.40 -10.44
C ALA A 89 6.96 18.22 -9.30
N VAL A 90 5.99 17.31 -9.43
CA VAL A 90 5.04 16.97 -8.34
C VAL A 90 5.78 16.23 -7.23
N THR A 91 6.66 15.29 -7.58
CA THR A 91 7.49 14.56 -6.62
C THR A 91 8.27 15.53 -5.73
N GLU A 92 8.88 16.56 -6.32
CA GLU A 92 9.67 17.53 -5.55
C GLU A 92 8.79 18.35 -4.58
N ARG A 93 7.54 18.64 -4.95
CA ARG A 93 6.57 19.29 -4.06
C ARG A 93 6.13 18.38 -2.89
N LEU A 94 6.03 17.07 -3.13
CA LEU A 94 5.68 16.09 -2.09
C LEU A 94 6.82 15.86 -1.10
N ARG A 95 8.08 16.07 -1.51
CA ARG A 95 9.28 15.94 -0.66
C ARG A 95 9.38 17.09 0.35
N THR A 96 8.49 17.15 1.29
CA THR A 96 8.56 18.14 2.38
C THR A 96 9.68 17.79 3.36
N ARG A 97 10.17 18.77 4.14
CA ARG A 97 11.17 18.52 5.19
C ARG A 97 10.65 17.67 6.35
N ARG A 98 9.32 17.48 6.42
CA ARG A 98 8.67 16.69 7.48
C ARG A 98 8.58 15.20 7.15
N VAL A 99 8.86 14.83 5.89
CA VAL A 99 8.71 13.46 5.37
C VAL A 99 10.07 12.85 5.11
N THR A 100 10.29 11.63 5.59
CA THR A 100 11.49 10.85 5.23
C THR A 100 11.25 10.20 3.86
N TRP A 101 12.07 10.55 2.88
CA TRP A 101 11.96 10.05 1.51
C TRP A 101 12.96 8.94 1.21
N ARG A 102 12.48 7.84 0.62
CA ARG A 102 13.30 6.72 0.15
C ARG A 102 13.04 6.45 -1.33
N ASP A 103 14.06 6.51 -2.15
CA ASP A 103 13.98 6.10 -3.56
C ASP A 103 14.26 4.60 -3.67
N LEU A 104 13.24 3.83 -4.05
CA LEU A 104 13.29 2.39 -4.25
C LEU A 104 13.30 2.00 -5.73
N ARG A 105 13.28 2.96 -6.64
CA ARG A 105 13.23 2.71 -8.08
C ARG A 105 14.37 1.79 -8.53
N GLY A 106 14.00 0.73 -9.27
CA GLY A 106 14.95 -0.25 -9.78
C GLY A 106 15.52 -1.20 -8.73
N ARG A 107 15.12 -1.11 -7.46
CA ARG A 107 15.54 -2.05 -6.43
C ARG A 107 14.77 -3.36 -6.56
N ALA A 108 15.47 -4.47 -6.37
CA ALA A 108 14.80 -5.77 -6.26
C ALA A 108 13.84 -5.77 -5.05
N PRO A 109 12.65 -6.40 -5.15
CA PRO A 109 11.63 -6.37 -4.10
C PRO A 109 12.15 -6.75 -2.71
N ARG A 110 12.95 -7.81 -2.61
CA ARG A 110 13.57 -8.23 -1.35
C ARG A 110 14.47 -7.17 -0.71
N LYS A 111 15.26 -6.44 -1.52
CA LYS A 111 16.13 -5.37 -1.01
C LYS A 111 15.32 -4.15 -0.57
N ALA A 112 14.24 -3.83 -1.29
CA ALA A 112 13.31 -2.77 -0.93
C ALA A 112 12.58 -3.08 0.38
N ALA A 113 12.04 -4.30 0.51
CA ALA A 113 11.36 -4.76 1.73
C ALA A 113 12.30 -4.72 2.94
N ARG A 114 13.56 -5.13 2.77
CA ARG A 114 14.56 -5.05 3.85
C ARG A 114 14.77 -3.61 4.33
N LEU A 115 14.89 -2.65 3.44
CA LEU A 115 15.06 -1.24 3.78
C LEU A 115 13.85 -0.71 4.57
N ILE A 116 12.62 -1.08 4.16
CA ILE A 116 11.40 -0.70 4.88
C ILE A 116 11.39 -1.31 6.29
N ALA A 117 11.76 -2.59 6.43
CA ALA A 117 11.85 -3.26 7.72
C ALA A 117 12.91 -2.60 8.63
N GLU A 118 14.07 -2.21 8.09
CA GLU A 118 15.13 -1.50 8.82
C GLU A 118 14.65 -0.11 9.30
N ASP A 119 13.76 0.57 8.54
CA ASP A 119 13.13 1.82 8.95
C ASP A 119 12.09 1.61 10.08
N LYS A 120 11.77 0.36 10.45
CA LYS A 120 10.85 -0.02 11.54
C LYS A 120 9.48 0.67 11.39
N ILE A 121 8.91 0.55 10.21
CA ILE A 121 7.57 1.09 9.92
C ILE A 121 6.53 0.32 10.73
N ASP A 122 5.62 1.05 11.37
CA ASP A 122 4.51 0.46 12.14
C ASP A 122 3.33 0.13 11.21
N ILE A 123 3.02 1.04 10.27
CA ILE A 123 1.94 0.88 9.28
C ILE A 123 2.47 1.21 7.90
N LEU A 124 2.40 0.28 6.96
CA LEU A 124 2.77 0.50 5.56
C LEU A 124 1.51 0.52 4.69
N VAL A 125 1.33 1.61 3.95
CA VAL A 125 0.18 1.83 3.08
C VAL A 125 0.60 1.74 1.62
N ASP A 126 0.12 0.72 0.93
CA ASP A 126 0.22 0.60 -0.52
C ASP A 126 -0.83 1.49 -1.18
N LEU A 127 -0.40 2.31 -2.14
CA LEU A 127 -1.27 3.25 -2.85
C LEU A 127 -1.52 2.85 -4.31
N SER A 128 -1.15 1.66 -4.71
CA SER A 128 -1.15 1.25 -6.12
C SER A 128 -1.96 -0.01 -6.42
N GLY A 129 -2.10 -0.92 -5.45
CA GLY A 129 -2.73 -2.22 -5.71
C GLY A 129 -2.15 -2.87 -6.96
N HIS A 130 -2.99 -3.38 -7.85
CA HIS A 130 -2.57 -4.01 -9.10
C HIS A 130 -2.35 -3.04 -10.27
N SER A 131 -2.27 -1.73 -10.04
CA SER A 131 -1.92 -0.78 -11.10
C SER A 131 -0.52 -1.04 -11.69
N GLN A 132 -0.18 -0.34 -12.75
CA GLN A 132 1.11 -0.50 -13.41
C GLN A 132 2.26 -0.13 -12.45
N ASP A 133 3.37 -0.87 -12.53
CA ASP A 133 4.59 -0.67 -11.74
C ASP A 133 4.35 -0.72 -10.21
N ASN A 134 3.33 -1.46 -9.79
CA ASN A 134 2.90 -1.56 -8.40
C ASN A 134 3.96 -2.14 -7.44
N ALA A 135 3.74 -1.91 -6.15
CA ALA A 135 4.63 -2.30 -5.08
C ALA A 135 4.26 -3.65 -4.41
N LEU A 136 3.23 -4.36 -4.89
CA LEU A 136 2.76 -5.60 -4.29
C LEU A 136 3.86 -6.67 -4.11
N PRO A 137 4.82 -6.85 -5.03
CA PRO A 137 5.94 -7.76 -4.81
C PRO A 137 6.83 -7.39 -3.60
N ILE A 138 6.83 -6.11 -3.17
CA ILE A 138 7.52 -5.65 -1.96
C ILE A 138 6.64 -5.94 -0.74
N MET A 139 5.33 -5.65 -0.84
CA MET A 139 4.34 -5.88 0.21
C MET A 139 4.22 -7.37 0.58
N ALA A 140 4.39 -8.27 -0.39
CA ALA A 140 4.38 -9.72 -0.16
C ALA A 140 5.43 -10.19 0.88
N TYR A 141 6.56 -9.50 0.99
CA TYR A 141 7.55 -9.76 2.06
C TYR A 141 7.07 -9.32 3.45
N ARG A 142 5.94 -8.65 3.58
CA ARG A 142 5.39 -8.11 4.84
C ARG A 142 6.44 -7.31 5.65
N PRO A 143 7.02 -6.23 5.09
CA PRO A 143 8.09 -5.48 5.78
C PRO A 143 7.61 -4.63 6.95
N ALA A 144 6.31 -4.52 7.19
CA ALA A 144 5.70 -3.84 8.34
C ALA A 144 4.66 -4.73 9.04
N PRO A 145 4.47 -4.59 10.37
CA PRO A 145 3.52 -5.41 11.13
C PRO A 145 2.07 -5.19 10.71
N VAL A 146 1.73 -3.98 10.28
CA VAL A 146 0.40 -3.65 9.74
C VAL A 146 0.57 -3.14 8.31
N GLN A 147 -0.15 -3.76 7.38
CA GLN A 147 -0.15 -3.37 5.98
C GLN A 147 -1.56 -3.04 5.50
N VAL A 148 -1.68 -1.95 4.76
CA VAL A 148 -2.94 -1.41 4.27
C VAL A 148 -2.83 -1.21 2.76
N SER A 149 -3.87 -1.46 1.99
CA SER A 149 -3.98 -1.03 0.59
C SER A 149 -5.15 -0.07 0.42
N GLY A 150 -5.05 0.88 -0.50
CA GLY A 150 -6.14 1.82 -0.79
C GLY A 150 -5.72 3.03 -1.62
N ILE A 151 -6.65 3.95 -1.82
CA ILE A 151 -6.53 5.20 -2.60
C ILE A 151 -6.40 4.96 -4.11
N GLY A 152 -5.35 4.30 -4.58
CA GLY A 152 -5.09 4.15 -6.03
C GLY A 152 -5.65 2.89 -6.65
N TYR A 153 -6.26 2.00 -5.86
CA TYR A 153 -6.85 0.76 -6.33
C TYR A 153 -8.06 0.42 -5.46
N THR A 154 -9.19 0.10 -6.07
CA THR A 154 -10.49 -0.03 -5.40
C THR A 154 -10.96 -1.48 -5.27
N ASN A 155 -10.06 -2.44 -5.31
CA ASN A 155 -10.40 -3.86 -5.16
C ASN A 155 -9.36 -4.59 -4.32
N THR A 156 -9.65 -5.82 -3.89
CA THR A 156 -8.70 -6.64 -3.15
C THR A 156 -7.40 -6.86 -3.93
N THR A 157 -6.29 -6.85 -3.22
CA THR A 157 -4.98 -7.21 -3.79
C THR A 157 -4.77 -8.72 -3.84
N GLY A 158 -5.52 -9.48 -3.04
CA GLY A 158 -5.36 -10.91 -2.85
C GLY A 158 -4.11 -11.33 -2.07
N LEU A 159 -3.28 -10.37 -1.60
CA LEU A 159 -2.13 -10.69 -0.76
C LEU A 159 -2.57 -10.90 0.69
N HIS A 160 -2.29 -12.06 1.26
CA HIS A 160 -2.50 -12.34 2.70
C HIS A 160 -1.70 -11.42 3.63
N GLY A 161 -0.65 -10.80 3.12
CA GLY A 161 0.15 -9.82 3.85
C GLY A 161 -0.51 -8.44 4.01
N ILE A 162 -1.66 -8.18 3.38
CA ILE A 162 -2.44 -6.93 3.53
C ILE A 162 -3.53 -7.16 4.56
N ASP A 163 -3.48 -6.42 5.66
CA ASP A 163 -4.39 -6.60 6.81
C ASP A 163 -5.67 -5.77 6.66
N TYR A 164 -5.61 -4.61 5.98
CA TYR A 164 -6.73 -3.67 5.86
C TYR A 164 -6.82 -3.06 4.48
N PHE A 165 -8.05 -2.71 4.11
CA PHE A 165 -8.33 -1.92 2.92
C PHE A 165 -8.92 -0.56 3.30
N LEU A 166 -8.32 0.52 2.80
CA LEU A 166 -8.78 1.88 3.02
C LEU A 166 -9.69 2.32 1.87
N SER A 167 -10.95 2.58 2.17
CA SER A 167 -11.97 3.03 1.24
C SER A 167 -12.91 4.05 1.89
N ASP A 168 -13.90 4.51 1.16
CA ASP A 168 -14.97 5.38 1.61
C ASP A 168 -16.36 4.82 1.22
N GLU A 169 -17.43 5.46 1.73
CA GLU A 169 -18.81 5.03 1.48
C GLU A 169 -19.26 5.22 0.03
N VAL A 170 -18.53 5.98 -0.78
CA VAL A 170 -18.82 6.17 -2.21
C VAL A 170 -18.29 5.00 -3.02
N CYS A 171 -17.05 4.59 -2.73
CA CYS A 171 -16.40 3.47 -3.40
C CYS A 171 -16.93 2.11 -2.93
N ILE A 172 -17.25 2.00 -1.64
CA ILE A 172 -17.83 0.78 -1.02
C ILE A 172 -19.00 1.21 -0.13
N PRO A 173 -20.22 1.26 -0.68
CA PRO A 173 -21.43 1.58 0.09
C PRO A 173 -21.66 0.58 1.22
N LYS A 174 -22.11 1.07 2.39
CA LYS A 174 -22.47 0.22 3.53
C LYS A 174 -23.56 -0.78 3.14
N GLY A 175 -23.34 -2.04 3.45
CA GLY A 175 -24.28 -3.12 3.13
C GLY A 175 -24.17 -3.65 1.70
N ASP A 176 -23.18 -3.23 0.94
CA ASP A 176 -22.84 -3.89 -0.32
C ASP A 176 -22.09 -5.21 -0.02
N LEU A 177 -22.87 -6.28 0.17
CA LEU A 177 -22.35 -7.62 0.48
C LEU A 177 -21.38 -8.17 -0.57
N GLN A 178 -21.41 -7.67 -1.80
CA GLN A 178 -20.47 -8.08 -2.84
C GLN A 178 -19.11 -7.38 -2.67
N ALA A 179 -19.13 -6.10 -2.30
CA ALA A 179 -17.92 -5.38 -1.95
C ALA A 179 -17.33 -5.93 -0.64
N GLU A 180 -18.17 -6.13 0.40
CA GLU A 180 -17.76 -6.72 1.67
C GLU A 180 -17.14 -8.11 1.49
N ALA A 181 -17.72 -8.99 0.66
CA ALA A 181 -17.16 -10.31 0.36
C ALA A 181 -15.79 -10.27 -0.35
N GLY A 182 -15.47 -9.15 -0.98
CA GLY A 182 -14.14 -8.91 -1.58
C GLY A 182 -13.07 -8.52 -0.57
N PHE A 183 -13.46 -8.03 0.62
CA PHE A 183 -12.57 -7.48 1.64
C PHE A 183 -12.67 -8.14 3.02
N THR A 184 -13.62 -9.04 3.23
CA THR A 184 -13.67 -9.84 4.46
C THR A 184 -12.65 -10.96 4.37
N GLU A 185 -11.66 -10.88 5.17
CA GLU A 185 -10.80 -11.99 5.58
C GLU A 185 -11.45 -12.80 6.69
#